data_af6b864e81bf4acd2b3a09a234a69937
#
_entry.id   af6b864e81bf4acd2b3a09a234a69937
#
_cell.length_a   1.000
_cell.length_b   1.000
_cell.length_c   1.000
_cell.angle_alpha   90.00
_cell.angle_beta   90.00
_cell.angle_gamma   90.00
#
_symmetry.space_group_name_H-M   'P 1'
#
loop_
_entity.id
_entity.type
_entity.pdbx_description
1 polymer ?
#
loop_
_entity_poly.entity_id
_entity_poly.type
_entity_poly.pdbx_seq_one_letter_code
_entity_poly.pdbx_strand_id
1 'polypeptide(L)'
;AFSSTEASISSPGTPTLRANVAFSRPQRFRLRAQPAMTGAEVDLGSNDELFWFWVRRSEPPAVYYCRHEQFANSRARQAIPIEPTWLVEALGVVEFDPSLPHQGPYPLPGDRFEIRTVRETPQGPMTKSTVIDAVRGWVVEQHLYDAAGQRVASAVAEQHRRDPLTNLVMPRIVKIESPQ
;
A
#
# COMPACT_ATOMS: atom_id res chain seq x y z
N ALA A 1 -2.02 5.28 15.54
CA ALA A 1 -1.75 3.86 15.29
C ALA A 1 -3.08 3.10 15.14
N PHE A 2 -3.06 2.09 14.32
CA PHE A 2 -4.20 1.17 14.11
C PHE A 2 -3.68 -0.25 14.12
N SER A 3 -4.49 -1.20 14.59
CA SER A 3 -4.21 -2.63 14.46
C SER A 3 -5.49 -3.42 14.28
N SER A 4 -5.42 -4.50 13.51
CA SER A 4 -6.49 -5.47 13.31
C SER A 4 -5.92 -6.88 13.32
N THR A 5 -6.58 -7.78 14.02
CA THR A 5 -6.27 -9.23 14.05
C THR A 5 -7.24 -10.05 13.21
N GLU A 6 -8.23 -9.40 12.59
CA GLU A 6 -9.31 -10.04 11.83
C GLU A 6 -9.22 -9.77 10.32
N ALA A 7 -8.04 -9.36 9.85
CA ALA A 7 -7.83 -9.18 8.42
C ALA A 7 -7.66 -10.54 7.71
N SER A 8 -7.93 -10.56 6.41
CA SER A 8 -7.62 -11.69 5.54
C SER A 8 -7.01 -11.21 4.23
N ILE A 9 -6.14 -12.03 3.66
CA ILE A 9 -5.52 -11.79 2.36
C ILE A 9 -5.88 -12.94 1.44
N SER A 10 -6.34 -12.62 0.25
CA SER A 10 -6.59 -13.58 -0.81
C SER A 10 -5.93 -13.14 -2.11
N SER A 11 -5.47 -14.11 -2.89
CA SER A 11 -4.93 -13.89 -4.22
C SER A 11 -5.43 -15.03 -5.12
N PRO A 12 -5.66 -14.78 -6.42
CA PRO A 12 -6.06 -15.83 -7.34
C PRO A 12 -5.12 -17.04 -7.27
N GLY A 13 -5.69 -18.24 -7.18
CA GLY A 13 -4.91 -19.48 -7.11
C GLY A 13 -4.24 -19.80 -5.77
N THR A 14 -4.44 -18.97 -4.74
CA THR A 14 -3.88 -19.23 -3.40
C THR A 14 -4.97 -19.31 -2.33
N PRO A 15 -4.78 -20.13 -1.27
CA PRO A 15 -5.70 -20.15 -0.14
C PRO A 15 -5.78 -18.78 0.54
N THR A 16 -6.95 -18.43 1.05
CA THR A 16 -7.10 -17.24 1.88
C THR A 16 -6.32 -17.40 3.19
N LEU A 17 -5.49 -16.42 3.50
CA LEU A 17 -4.70 -16.35 4.73
C LEU A 17 -5.38 -15.43 5.74
N ARG A 18 -5.38 -15.80 7.01
CA ARG A 18 -5.68 -14.86 8.10
C ARG A 18 -4.49 -13.93 8.29
N ALA A 19 -4.77 -12.65 8.55
CA ALA A 19 -3.73 -11.65 8.66
C ALA A 19 -3.92 -10.77 9.90
N ASN A 20 -2.79 -10.42 10.51
CA ASN A 20 -2.70 -9.35 11.48
C ASN A 20 -2.06 -8.16 10.79
N VAL A 21 -2.68 -7.01 10.88
CA VAL A 21 -2.19 -5.76 10.30
C VAL A 21 -2.06 -4.74 11.41
N ALA A 22 -0.92 -4.09 11.48
CA ALA A 22 -0.70 -2.95 12.37
C ALA A 22 0.06 -1.86 11.61
N PHE A 23 -0.33 -0.62 11.81
CA PHE A 23 0.40 0.51 11.24
C PHE A 23 0.36 1.74 12.16
N SER A 24 1.39 2.58 12.01
CA SER A 24 1.51 3.89 12.63
C SER A 24 2.24 4.82 11.68
N ARG A 25 1.67 6.01 11.45
CA ARG A 25 2.28 7.03 10.59
C ARG A 25 3.69 7.40 11.07
N PRO A 26 4.58 7.81 10.19
CA PRO A 26 4.37 7.93 8.74
C PRO A 26 4.51 6.59 7.99
N GLN A 27 5.37 5.67 8.44
CA GLN A 27 5.78 4.52 7.65
C GLN A 27 5.93 3.21 8.44
N ARG A 28 5.54 3.19 9.72
CA ARG A 28 5.59 1.96 10.53
C ARG A 28 4.40 1.08 10.20
N PHE A 29 4.70 -0.11 9.71
CA PHE A 29 3.71 -1.05 9.23
C PHE A 29 4.16 -2.47 9.52
N ARG A 30 3.23 -3.35 9.84
CA ARG A 30 3.47 -4.79 9.85
C ARG A 30 2.22 -5.55 9.43
N LEU A 31 2.41 -6.49 8.54
CA LEU A 31 1.43 -7.46 8.10
C LEU A 31 2.02 -8.85 8.26
N ARG A 32 1.34 -9.69 9.03
CA ARG A 32 1.66 -11.12 9.17
C ARG A 32 0.46 -11.92 8.74
N ALA A 33 0.65 -12.81 7.77
CA ALA A 33 -0.40 -13.66 7.26
C ALA A 33 -0.05 -15.14 7.46
N GLN A 34 -1.07 -15.94 7.79
CA GLN A 34 -0.94 -17.37 8.02
C GLN A 34 -2.20 -18.12 7.63
N PRO A 35 -2.09 -19.37 7.14
CA PRO A 35 -3.22 -20.27 7.05
C PRO A 35 -3.81 -20.58 8.42
N ALA A 36 -5.05 -21.06 8.45
CA ALA A 36 -5.76 -21.33 9.70
C ALA A 36 -5.05 -22.36 10.62
N MET A 37 -4.24 -23.26 10.06
CA MET A 37 -3.67 -24.42 10.78
C MET A 37 -2.13 -24.51 10.73
N THR A 38 -1.43 -23.57 10.11
CA THR A 38 0.04 -23.58 10.01
C THR A 38 0.60 -22.25 10.50
N GLY A 39 1.93 -22.19 10.71
CA GLY A 39 2.61 -20.96 11.11
C GLY A 39 2.57 -19.86 10.03
N ALA A 40 3.23 -18.73 10.31
CA ALA A 40 3.28 -17.60 9.39
C ALA A 40 3.76 -18.02 8.00
N GLU A 41 3.09 -17.53 6.97
CA GLU A 41 3.44 -17.72 5.55
C GLU A 41 4.04 -16.45 4.94
N VAL A 42 3.62 -15.27 5.47
CA VAL A 42 4.09 -13.96 5.03
C VAL A 42 4.35 -13.08 6.25
N ASP A 43 5.47 -12.39 6.27
CA ASP A 43 5.77 -11.31 7.21
C ASP A 43 6.34 -10.14 6.40
N LEU A 44 5.57 -9.09 6.31
CA LEU A 44 5.90 -7.85 5.60
C LEU A 44 5.85 -6.72 6.60
N GLY A 45 6.87 -5.89 6.64
CA GLY A 45 6.87 -4.78 7.56
C GLY A 45 7.81 -3.65 7.20
N SER A 46 7.63 -2.54 7.89
CA SER A 46 8.37 -1.31 7.74
C SER A 46 8.48 -0.60 9.08
N ASN A 47 9.62 0.00 9.35
CA ASN A 47 9.83 0.93 10.44
C ASN A 47 10.41 2.26 9.90
N ASP A 48 10.95 3.11 10.78
CA ASP A 48 11.45 4.43 10.36
C ASP A 48 12.72 4.36 9.50
N GLU A 49 13.43 3.23 9.48
CA GLU A 49 14.72 3.09 8.78
C GLU A 49 14.64 2.15 7.59
N LEU A 50 13.98 1.00 7.78
CA LEU A 50 13.99 -0.08 6.80
C LEU A 50 12.62 -0.74 6.68
N PHE A 51 12.46 -1.46 5.59
CA PHE A 51 11.38 -2.42 5.45
C PHE A 51 11.95 -3.82 5.27
N TRP A 52 11.11 -4.83 5.55
CA TRP A 52 11.42 -6.23 5.35
C TRP A 52 10.26 -6.97 4.73
N PHE A 53 10.61 -8.07 4.10
CA PHE A 53 9.69 -8.96 3.44
C PHE A 53 10.19 -10.40 3.57
N TRP A 54 9.32 -11.28 4.00
CA TRP A 54 9.57 -12.70 4.09
C TRP A 54 8.32 -13.47 3.66
N VAL A 55 8.55 -14.47 2.80
CA VAL A 55 7.54 -15.45 2.40
C VAL A 55 8.12 -16.83 2.63
N ARG A 56 7.38 -17.68 3.32
CA ARG A 56 7.84 -19.03 3.70
C ARG A 56 8.28 -19.87 2.51
N ARG A 57 7.61 -19.74 1.37
CA ARG A 57 7.86 -20.52 0.15
C ARG A 57 8.73 -19.81 -0.88
N SER A 58 9.41 -18.74 -0.49
CA SER A 58 10.37 -18.09 -1.39
C SER A 58 11.60 -18.99 -1.59
N GLU A 59 12.11 -19.02 -2.81
CA GLU A 59 13.37 -19.70 -3.15
C GLU A 59 14.39 -18.65 -3.62
N PRO A 60 15.53 -18.53 -2.94
CA PRO A 60 15.90 -19.17 -1.67
C PRO A 60 15.07 -18.65 -0.49
N PRO A 61 14.90 -19.45 0.60
CA PRO A 61 14.22 -18.98 1.80
C PRO A 61 15.08 -17.91 2.47
N ALA A 62 14.62 -16.66 2.41
CA ALA A 62 15.37 -15.52 2.93
C ALA A 62 14.42 -14.44 3.47
N VAL A 63 14.92 -13.67 4.44
CA VAL A 63 14.33 -12.37 4.78
C VAL A 63 15.00 -11.32 3.90
N TYR A 64 14.22 -10.71 3.06
CA TYR A 64 14.67 -9.57 2.27
C TYR A 64 14.43 -8.31 3.08
N TYR A 65 15.44 -7.48 3.23
CA TYR A 65 15.30 -6.17 3.90
C TYR A 65 16.12 -5.12 3.19
N CYS A 66 15.71 -3.87 3.32
CA CYS A 66 16.38 -2.75 2.69
C CYS A 66 16.04 -1.46 3.43
N ARG A 67 16.96 -0.50 3.45
CA ARG A 67 16.66 0.86 3.88
C ARG A 67 15.74 1.54 2.86
N HIS A 68 14.83 2.39 3.34
CA HIS A 68 13.88 3.08 2.45
C HIS A 68 14.57 3.84 1.33
N GLU A 69 15.62 4.58 1.63
CA GLU A 69 16.42 5.35 0.68
C GLU A 69 17.13 4.49 -0.39
N GLN A 70 17.37 3.22 -0.10
CA GLN A 70 18.07 2.28 -0.99
C GLN A 70 17.11 1.43 -1.83
N PHE A 71 15.81 1.48 -1.54
CA PHE A 71 14.83 0.59 -2.17
C PHE A 71 14.85 0.67 -3.70
N ALA A 72 14.92 1.87 -4.25
CA ALA A 72 14.89 2.10 -5.68
C ALA A 72 15.97 1.33 -6.47
N ASN A 73 17.13 1.07 -5.83
CA ASN A 73 18.29 0.39 -6.41
C ASN A 73 18.50 -1.02 -5.84
N SER A 74 17.58 -1.54 -5.03
CA SER A 74 17.74 -2.81 -4.34
C SER A 74 17.18 -3.99 -5.11
N ARG A 75 17.67 -5.19 -4.79
CA ARG A 75 17.05 -6.45 -5.27
C ARG A 75 15.64 -6.66 -4.71
N ALA A 76 15.30 -6.04 -3.59
CA ALA A 76 13.97 -6.09 -3.02
C ALA A 76 12.91 -5.52 -3.98
N ARG A 77 13.26 -4.50 -4.78
CA ARG A 77 12.38 -3.95 -5.81
C ARG A 77 12.04 -4.95 -6.92
N GLN A 78 12.94 -5.89 -7.23
CA GLN A 78 12.66 -6.93 -8.22
C GLN A 78 11.63 -7.94 -7.70
N ALA A 79 11.65 -8.19 -6.38
CA ALA A 79 10.69 -9.09 -5.72
C ALA A 79 9.35 -8.39 -5.42
N ILE A 80 9.41 -7.10 -5.07
CA ILE A 80 8.23 -6.27 -4.79
C ILE A 80 8.40 -4.96 -5.58
N PRO A 81 7.79 -4.82 -6.76
CA PRO A 81 7.95 -3.63 -7.60
C PRO A 81 7.25 -2.39 -7.03
N ILE A 82 6.53 -2.54 -5.93
CA ILE A 82 5.75 -1.50 -5.26
C ILE A 82 6.49 -1.02 -4.02
N GLU A 83 6.59 0.29 -3.85
CA GLU A 83 7.20 0.86 -2.64
C GLU A 83 6.42 0.49 -1.37
N PRO A 84 7.11 0.11 -0.29
CA PRO A 84 6.46 -0.27 0.97
C PRO A 84 5.58 0.83 1.56
N THR A 85 5.96 2.09 1.42
CA THR A 85 5.17 3.25 1.85
C THR A 85 3.84 3.34 1.11
N TRP A 86 3.82 3.03 -0.18
CA TRP A 86 2.59 3.01 -0.95
C TRP A 86 1.62 1.91 -0.48
N LEU A 87 2.12 0.77 0.01
CA LEU A 87 1.25 -0.27 0.59
C LEU A 87 0.50 0.23 1.83
N VAL A 88 1.15 1.05 2.66
CA VAL A 88 0.50 1.68 3.82
C VAL A 88 -0.57 2.68 3.37
N GLU A 89 -0.26 3.48 2.37
CA GLU A 89 -1.21 4.43 1.77
C GLU A 89 -2.40 3.70 1.12
N ALA A 90 -2.15 2.59 0.44
CA ALA A 90 -3.19 1.75 -0.18
C ALA A 90 -4.22 1.25 0.85
N LEU A 91 -3.81 1.06 2.10
CA LEU A 91 -4.72 0.74 3.21
C LEU A 91 -5.56 1.94 3.69
N GLY A 92 -5.49 3.09 3.01
CA GLY A 92 -6.27 4.29 3.31
C GLY A 92 -5.56 5.30 4.23
N VAL A 93 -4.27 5.08 4.53
CA VAL A 93 -3.46 6.01 5.36
C VAL A 93 -2.64 6.91 4.45
N VAL A 94 -3.32 7.76 3.70
CA VAL A 94 -2.66 8.67 2.75
C VAL A 94 -2.14 9.91 3.47
N GLU A 95 -0.94 10.31 3.11
CA GLU A 95 -0.34 11.59 3.49
C GLU A 95 0.09 12.34 2.22
N PHE A 96 -0.28 13.61 2.13
CA PHE A 96 0.18 14.49 1.07
C PHE A 96 1.39 15.25 1.58
N ASP A 97 2.58 14.89 1.09
CA ASP A 97 3.82 15.56 1.44
C ASP A 97 3.85 16.96 0.76
N PRO A 98 3.83 18.05 1.53
CA PRO A 98 3.79 19.40 0.96
C PRO A 98 5.05 19.79 0.20
N SER A 99 6.14 19.03 0.33
CA SER A 99 7.36 19.25 -0.42
C SER A 99 7.31 18.74 -1.85
N LEU A 100 6.33 17.88 -2.17
CA LEU A 100 6.16 17.31 -3.51
C LEU A 100 5.18 18.14 -4.36
N PRO A 101 5.37 18.21 -5.67
CA PRO A 101 4.41 18.86 -6.55
C PRO A 101 3.10 18.08 -6.63
N HIS A 102 2.00 18.78 -6.33
CA HIS A 102 0.64 18.27 -6.45
C HIS A 102 -0.10 19.00 -7.55
N GLN A 103 -0.85 18.26 -8.33
CA GLN A 103 -1.70 18.78 -9.41
C GLN A 103 -3.17 18.41 -9.14
N GLY A 104 -4.08 19.29 -9.47
CA GLY A 104 -5.51 19.12 -9.24
C GLY A 104 -6.05 20.13 -8.20
N PRO A 105 -7.22 19.86 -7.58
CA PRO A 105 -8.07 18.68 -7.82
C PRO A 105 -8.72 18.68 -9.21
N TYR A 106 -8.70 17.53 -9.87
CA TYR A 106 -9.39 17.31 -11.14
C TYR A 106 -10.74 16.62 -10.87
N PRO A 107 -11.87 17.20 -11.32
CA PRO A 107 -13.17 16.59 -11.10
C PRO A 107 -13.31 15.27 -11.86
N LEU A 108 -13.91 14.29 -11.21
CA LEU A 108 -14.24 12.98 -11.78
C LEU A 108 -15.75 12.70 -11.62
N PRO A 109 -16.33 11.84 -12.46
CA PRO A 109 -17.72 11.42 -12.31
C PRO A 109 -18.00 10.79 -10.93
N GLY A 110 -19.24 10.97 -10.40
CA GLY A 110 -19.69 10.36 -9.15
C GLY A 110 -19.16 11.05 -7.90
N ASP A 111 -19.16 12.39 -7.90
CA ASP A 111 -18.74 13.22 -6.77
C ASP A 111 -17.35 12.85 -6.26
N ARG A 112 -16.40 12.69 -7.18
CA ARG A 112 -15.01 12.37 -6.90
C ARG A 112 -14.08 13.40 -7.49
N PHE A 113 -12.87 13.48 -6.97
CA PHE A 113 -11.79 14.25 -7.57
C PHE A 113 -10.45 13.51 -7.46
N GLU A 114 -9.55 13.85 -8.36
CA GLU A 114 -8.21 13.29 -8.45
C GLU A 114 -7.17 14.34 -8.04
N ILE A 115 -6.20 13.90 -7.22
CA ILE A 115 -4.96 14.65 -6.96
C ILE A 115 -3.81 13.79 -7.50
N ARG A 116 -2.95 14.40 -8.31
CA ARG A 116 -1.73 13.78 -8.83
C ARG A 116 -0.53 14.32 -8.10
N THR A 117 0.29 13.44 -7.57
CA THR A 117 1.57 13.75 -6.93
C THR A 117 2.70 13.19 -7.79
N VAL A 118 3.63 14.03 -8.18
CA VAL A 118 4.80 13.60 -8.97
C VAL A 118 6.02 13.53 -8.06
N ARG A 119 6.74 12.43 -8.15
CA ARG A 119 8.00 12.22 -7.43
C ARG A 119 9.08 11.75 -8.40
N GLU A 120 10.24 12.39 -8.34
CA GLU A 120 11.41 11.96 -9.07
C GLU A 120 11.99 10.70 -8.45
N THR A 121 12.32 9.73 -9.29
CA THR A 121 13.00 8.49 -8.90
C THR A 121 14.20 8.24 -9.82
N PRO A 122 15.16 7.38 -9.44
CA PRO A 122 16.29 7.03 -10.31
C PRO A 122 15.89 6.46 -11.68
N GLN A 123 14.64 5.99 -11.82
CA GLN A 123 14.09 5.44 -13.07
C GLN A 123 13.22 6.46 -13.83
N GLY A 124 13.21 7.71 -13.40
CA GLY A 124 12.39 8.79 -13.94
C GLY A 124 11.21 9.14 -13.06
N PRO A 125 10.38 10.11 -13.46
CA PRO A 125 9.26 10.56 -12.66
C PRO A 125 8.22 9.45 -12.48
N MET A 126 7.74 9.30 -11.24
CA MET A 126 6.57 8.49 -10.91
C MET A 126 5.41 9.40 -10.53
N THR A 127 4.25 9.12 -11.09
CA THR A 127 3.01 9.82 -10.77
C THR A 127 2.09 8.94 -9.93
N LYS A 128 1.75 9.42 -8.74
CA LYS A 128 0.70 8.84 -7.91
C LYS A 128 -0.59 9.60 -8.13
N SER A 129 -1.62 8.95 -8.63
CA SER A 129 -3.00 9.42 -8.68
C SER A 129 -3.73 8.98 -7.42
N THR A 130 -4.36 9.91 -6.71
CA THR A 130 -5.19 9.64 -5.53
C THR A 130 -6.59 10.14 -5.82
N VAL A 131 -7.56 9.23 -5.87
CA VAL A 131 -8.97 9.54 -6.08
C VAL A 131 -9.70 9.61 -4.75
N ILE A 132 -10.42 10.69 -4.53
CA ILE A 132 -11.08 11.01 -3.27
C ILE A 132 -12.59 11.21 -3.51
N ASP A 133 -13.42 10.60 -2.66
CA ASP A 133 -14.85 10.88 -2.55
C ASP A 133 -15.00 12.31 -2.02
N ALA A 134 -15.57 13.21 -2.84
CA ALA A 134 -15.65 14.63 -2.53
C ALA A 134 -16.61 14.95 -1.37
N VAL A 135 -17.57 14.06 -1.11
CA VAL A 135 -18.57 14.26 -0.04
C VAL A 135 -18.00 13.84 1.32
N ARG A 136 -17.25 12.74 1.35
CA ARG A 136 -16.77 12.13 2.59
C ARG A 136 -15.30 12.40 2.89
N GLY A 137 -14.53 12.86 1.89
CA GLY A 137 -13.08 13.02 2.00
C GLY A 137 -12.30 11.70 2.11
N TRP A 138 -12.87 10.58 1.65
CA TRP A 138 -12.23 9.28 1.73
C TRP A 138 -11.45 8.96 0.46
N VAL A 139 -10.25 8.44 0.62
CA VAL A 139 -9.50 7.89 -0.52
C VAL A 139 -10.17 6.59 -0.95
N VAL A 140 -10.58 6.55 -2.22
CA VAL A 140 -11.30 5.41 -2.79
C VAL A 140 -10.47 4.64 -3.81
N GLU A 141 -9.52 5.32 -4.49
CA GLU A 141 -8.61 4.68 -5.44
C GLU A 141 -7.22 5.32 -5.38
N GLN A 142 -6.20 4.53 -5.65
CA GLN A 142 -4.84 5.01 -5.85
C GLN A 142 -4.19 4.26 -7.00
N HIS A 143 -3.49 4.97 -7.85
CA HIS A 143 -2.79 4.40 -8.99
C HIS A 143 -1.37 4.95 -9.05
N LEU A 144 -0.41 4.09 -9.37
CA LEU A 144 0.97 4.48 -9.66
C LEU A 144 1.23 4.35 -11.16
N TYR A 145 1.86 5.36 -11.72
CA TYR A 145 2.29 5.39 -13.11
C TYR A 145 3.78 5.65 -13.20
N ASP A 146 4.45 4.94 -14.09
CA ASP A 146 5.86 5.16 -14.41
C ASP A 146 6.08 6.39 -15.31
N ALA A 147 7.34 6.64 -15.67
CA ALA A 147 7.73 7.74 -16.55
C ALA A 147 7.14 7.64 -17.97
N ALA A 148 6.75 6.47 -18.42
CA ALA A 148 6.07 6.24 -19.69
C ALA A 148 4.54 6.39 -19.59
N GLY A 149 4.00 6.71 -18.41
CA GLY A 149 2.57 6.79 -18.14
C GLY A 149 1.88 5.42 -18.06
N GLN A 150 2.63 4.34 -17.92
CA GLN A 150 2.08 3.01 -17.73
C GLN A 150 1.73 2.78 -16.26
N ARG A 151 0.56 2.19 -16.01
CA ARG A 151 0.12 1.89 -14.66
C ARG A 151 0.89 0.69 -14.09
N VAL A 152 1.69 0.92 -13.04
CA VAL A 152 2.52 -0.09 -12.37
C VAL A 152 1.87 -0.68 -11.12
N ALA A 153 0.89 0.00 -10.55
CA ALA A 153 0.09 -0.53 -9.45
C ALA A 153 -1.24 0.20 -9.34
N SER A 154 -2.23 -0.45 -8.79
CA SER A 154 -3.48 0.17 -8.37
C SER A 154 -4.00 -0.41 -7.07
N ALA A 155 -4.71 0.42 -6.30
CA ALA A 155 -5.46 0.02 -5.13
C ALA A 155 -6.86 0.62 -5.19
N VAL A 156 -7.88 -0.20 -4.91
CA VAL A 156 -9.27 0.23 -4.78
C VAL A 156 -9.73 -0.09 -3.37
N ALA A 157 -10.19 0.93 -2.67
CA ALA A 157 -10.63 0.87 -1.28
C ALA A 157 -12.16 0.94 -1.22
N GLU A 158 -12.77 -0.08 -0.63
CA GLU A 158 -14.22 -0.25 -0.59
C GLU A 158 -14.72 -0.42 0.85
N GLN A 159 -16.03 -0.17 1.04
CA GLN A 159 -16.73 -0.42 2.31
C GLN A 159 -16.10 0.31 3.51
N HIS A 160 -15.79 1.58 3.34
CA HIS A 160 -15.22 2.39 4.42
C HIS A 160 -16.09 2.38 5.66
N ARG A 161 -15.46 2.18 6.81
CA ARG A 161 -16.13 2.18 8.10
C ARG A 161 -15.35 3.01 9.12
N ARG A 162 -16.08 3.73 9.93
CA ARG A 162 -15.51 4.47 11.06
C ARG A 162 -15.34 3.52 12.24
N ASP A 163 -14.14 3.47 12.76
CA ASP A 163 -13.84 2.78 14.01
C ASP A 163 -14.36 3.62 15.20
N PRO A 164 -15.21 3.08 16.07
CA PRO A 164 -15.83 3.85 17.15
C PRO A 164 -14.85 4.25 18.27
N LEU A 165 -13.74 3.52 18.41
CA LEU A 165 -12.74 3.77 19.48
C LEU A 165 -11.72 4.82 19.06
N THR A 166 -11.22 4.71 17.83
CA THR A 166 -10.16 5.58 17.31
C THR A 166 -10.67 6.73 16.46
N ASN A 167 -11.96 6.71 16.09
CA ASN A 167 -12.61 7.63 15.16
C ASN A 167 -11.96 7.64 13.74
N LEU A 168 -11.08 6.71 13.45
CA LEU A 168 -10.47 6.54 12.13
C LEU A 168 -11.45 5.92 11.16
N VAL A 169 -11.41 6.38 9.92
CA VAL A 169 -12.14 5.75 8.82
C VAL A 169 -11.18 4.89 8.02
N MET A 170 -11.50 3.61 7.91
CA MET A 170 -10.69 2.62 7.22
C MET A 170 -11.54 1.83 6.23
N PRO A 171 -11.00 1.50 5.06
CA PRO A 171 -11.65 0.56 4.17
C PRO A 171 -11.67 -0.84 4.79
N ARG A 172 -12.73 -1.58 4.57
CA ARG A 172 -12.82 -3.00 4.94
C ARG A 172 -12.25 -3.92 3.87
N ILE A 173 -12.26 -3.46 2.64
CA ILE A 173 -11.74 -4.20 1.49
C ILE A 173 -10.77 -3.28 0.75
N VAL A 174 -9.57 -3.78 0.51
CA VAL A 174 -8.59 -3.16 -0.36
C VAL A 174 -8.17 -4.18 -1.41
N LYS A 175 -8.39 -3.85 -2.67
CA LYS A 175 -7.96 -4.64 -3.82
C LYS A 175 -6.71 -4.02 -4.39
N ILE A 176 -5.61 -4.75 -4.39
CA ILE A 176 -4.33 -4.29 -4.93
C ILE A 176 -4.01 -5.11 -6.18
N GLU A 177 -3.68 -4.43 -7.25
CA GLU A 177 -3.27 -5.02 -8.52
C GLU A 177 -1.92 -4.42 -8.93
N SER A 178 -1.01 -5.29 -9.36
CA SER A 178 0.22 -4.92 -10.03
C SER A 178 0.25 -5.67 -11.36
N PRO A 179 0.27 -4.98 -12.51
CA PRO A 179 0.49 -5.64 -13.80
C PRO A 179 1.80 -6.42 -13.75
N GLN A 180 1.75 -7.67 -14.21
CA GLN A 180 2.94 -8.51 -14.39
C GLN A 180 3.69 -8.12 -15.66
#